data_d4b3297d2e00e0c25b8989468d7a3c8c
#
_entry.id   d4b3297d2e00e0c25b8989468d7a3c8c
#
_cell.length_a   1.000
_cell.length_b   1.000
_cell.length_c   1.000
_cell.angle_alpha   90.00
_cell.angle_beta   90.00
_cell.angle_gamma   90.00
#
_symmetry.space_group_name_H-M   'P 1'
#
loop_
_entity.id
_entity.type
_entity.pdbx_description
1 polymer ?
#
loop_
_entity_poly.entity_id
_entity_poly.type
_entity_poly.pdbx_seq_one_letter_code
_entity_poly.pdbx_strand_id
1 'polypeptide(L)'
;MEHAFTWYSVLPHALAFLPEHSFTALMVTVLLVLLALAARRSLAQSADPIVPDDRISVRNAMEILVGLIVSLVDGVIGKKGRKYVPLFGSFFLFILLANMLGLVPGFSPPTSNLNTTLGLALVSFAAYNFFGFKENGLGYIKQFIGPMTSLPSTRNKILGLLFIPVLVLSVVFFFVLEGSSHVFRPVSLSLRLFGNMFGDHQVLEAFLGLTKVIVPVLFYILGALVSVIQAFVFTILSVIYVALAVSHEHH
;
A
#
# COMPACT_ATOMS: atom_id res chain seq x y z
N MET A 1 -31.73 -8.31 -11.67
CA MET A 1 -30.30 -8.59 -11.83
C MET A 1 -30.06 -9.87 -11.04
N GLU A 2 -29.83 -10.99 -11.70
CA GLU A 2 -29.45 -12.24 -11.04
C GLU A 2 -28.10 -11.97 -10.36
N HIS A 3 -28.02 -12.20 -9.06
CA HIS A 3 -26.76 -12.09 -8.33
C HIS A 3 -25.82 -13.15 -8.89
N ALA A 4 -24.69 -12.71 -9.44
CA ALA A 4 -23.64 -13.63 -9.88
C ALA A 4 -23.31 -14.60 -8.74
N PHE A 5 -23.10 -15.87 -9.07
CA PHE A 5 -22.77 -16.90 -8.09
C PHE A 5 -21.47 -16.51 -7.37
N THR A 6 -21.54 -16.45 -6.04
CA THR A 6 -20.36 -16.25 -5.19
C THR A 6 -20.21 -17.42 -4.22
N TRP A 7 -18.98 -17.89 -4.01
CA TRP A 7 -18.68 -18.95 -3.02
C TRP A 7 -19.11 -18.54 -1.62
N TYR A 8 -19.21 -17.25 -1.36
CA TYR A 8 -19.73 -16.73 -0.10
C TYR A 8 -21.19 -17.09 0.14
N SER A 9 -22.03 -17.17 -0.92
CA SER A 9 -23.45 -17.52 -0.81
C SER A 9 -23.70 -18.96 -0.37
N VAL A 10 -22.70 -19.83 -0.47
CA VAL A 10 -22.75 -21.26 -0.11
C VAL A 10 -22.30 -21.51 1.34
N LEU A 11 -21.75 -20.48 2.01
CA LEU A 11 -21.22 -20.62 3.37
C LEU A 11 -22.33 -20.87 4.40
N PRO A 12 -22.06 -21.71 5.43
CA PRO A 12 -22.98 -21.91 6.53
C PRO A 12 -23.29 -20.59 7.24
N HIS A 13 -24.52 -20.42 7.72
CA HIS A 13 -24.98 -19.23 8.44
C HIS A 13 -24.08 -18.79 9.60
N ALA A 14 -23.30 -19.71 10.17
CA ALA A 14 -22.33 -19.40 11.24
C ALA A 14 -21.17 -18.48 10.80
N LEU A 15 -20.83 -18.41 9.51
CA LEU A 15 -19.79 -17.53 8.96
C LEU A 15 -20.37 -16.33 8.18
N ALA A 16 -21.68 -16.35 7.91
CA ALA A 16 -22.38 -15.29 7.16
C ALA A 16 -22.56 -13.97 7.95
N PHE A 17 -22.11 -13.88 9.21
CA PHE A 17 -22.12 -12.64 9.98
C PHE A 17 -21.04 -11.62 9.53
N LEU A 18 -20.00 -12.08 8.80
CA LEU A 18 -18.98 -11.19 8.26
C LEU A 18 -19.39 -10.70 6.87
N PRO A 19 -19.24 -9.41 6.53
CA PRO A 19 -19.37 -8.94 5.16
C PRO A 19 -18.44 -9.70 4.21
N GLU A 20 -18.86 -9.93 2.97
CA GLU A 20 -18.10 -10.72 1.96
C GLU A 20 -16.64 -10.26 1.82
N HIS A 21 -16.41 -8.93 1.73
CA HIS A 21 -15.06 -8.36 1.62
C HIS A 21 -14.18 -8.63 2.85
N SER A 22 -14.79 -8.69 4.05
CA SER A 22 -14.06 -9.01 5.29
C SER A 22 -13.71 -10.50 5.36
N PHE A 23 -14.62 -11.36 4.91
CA PHE A 23 -14.38 -12.79 4.82
C PHE A 23 -13.25 -13.12 3.84
N THR A 24 -13.29 -12.53 2.62
CA THR A 24 -12.23 -12.72 1.62
C THR A 24 -10.90 -12.12 2.06
N ALA A 25 -10.90 -10.97 2.75
CA ALA A 25 -9.69 -10.41 3.35
C ALA A 25 -9.08 -11.31 4.43
N LEU A 26 -9.92 -11.90 5.29
CA LEU A 26 -9.49 -12.86 6.30
C LEU A 26 -8.89 -14.11 5.65
N MET A 27 -9.53 -14.63 4.61
CA MET A 27 -9.04 -15.80 3.86
C MET A 27 -7.65 -15.53 3.25
N VAL A 28 -7.44 -14.36 2.64
CA VAL A 28 -6.13 -13.94 2.12
C VAL A 28 -5.10 -13.84 3.26
N THR A 29 -5.48 -13.30 4.40
CA THR A 29 -4.59 -13.18 5.57
C THR A 29 -4.18 -14.56 6.09
N VAL A 30 -5.12 -15.49 6.22
CA VAL A 30 -4.82 -16.87 6.62
C VAL A 30 -3.89 -17.56 5.62
N LEU A 31 -4.16 -17.39 4.31
CA LEU A 31 -3.30 -17.92 3.26
C LEU A 31 -1.88 -17.37 3.36
N LEU A 32 -1.72 -16.06 3.58
CA LEU A 32 -0.40 -15.45 3.80
C LEU A 32 0.33 -16.02 5.00
N VAL A 33 -0.36 -16.19 6.12
CA VAL A 33 0.23 -16.80 7.33
C VAL A 33 0.68 -18.23 7.05
N LEU A 34 -0.13 -19.03 6.34
CA LEU A 34 0.24 -20.39 5.96
C LEU A 34 1.46 -20.42 5.03
N LEU A 35 1.51 -19.53 4.02
CA LEU A 35 2.66 -19.40 3.12
C LEU A 35 3.93 -18.99 3.89
N ALA A 36 3.81 -18.02 4.80
CA ALA A 36 4.93 -17.59 5.63
C ALA A 36 5.45 -18.71 6.55
N LEU A 37 4.54 -19.49 7.15
CA LEU A 37 4.91 -20.65 7.96
C LEU A 37 5.56 -21.76 7.13
N ALA A 38 5.06 -22.02 5.92
CA ALA A 38 5.64 -22.98 5.00
C ALA A 38 7.05 -22.56 4.57
N ALA A 39 7.23 -21.28 4.17
CA ALA A 39 8.54 -20.74 3.82
C ALA A 39 9.53 -20.80 5.00
N ARG A 40 9.07 -20.45 6.22
CA ARG A 40 9.89 -20.53 7.44
C ARG A 40 10.31 -21.98 7.76
N ARG A 41 9.41 -22.95 7.60
CA ARG A 41 9.73 -24.38 7.81
C ARG A 41 10.75 -24.86 6.79
N SER A 42 10.56 -24.53 5.52
CA SER A 42 11.50 -24.87 4.45
C SER A 42 12.90 -24.28 4.71
N LEU A 43 12.97 -23.02 5.15
CA LEU A 43 14.22 -22.36 5.51
C LEU A 43 14.91 -23.03 6.71
N ALA A 44 14.15 -23.41 7.73
CA ALA A 44 14.68 -24.08 8.93
C ALA A 44 15.19 -25.49 8.67
N GLN A 45 14.70 -26.17 7.61
CA GLN A 45 15.11 -27.53 7.22
C GLN A 45 16.27 -27.54 6.23
N SER A 46 16.66 -26.39 5.68
CA SER A 46 17.76 -26.30 4.72
C SER A 46 19.11 -26.41 5.42
N ALA A 47 20.01 -27.21 4.87
CA ALA A 47 21.36 -27.37 5.38
C ALA A 47 22.18 -26.08 5.29
N ASP A 48 21.94 -25.27 4.25
CA ASP A 48 22.53 -23.94 4.04
C ASP A 48 21.42 -22.93 3.75
N PRO A 49 21.06 -22.07 4.74
CA PRO A 49 20.01 -21.06 4.57
C PRO A 49 20.36 -19.96 3.56
N ILE A 50 21.64 -19.82 3.19
CA ILE A 50 22.17 -18.75 2.32
C ILE A 50 22.07 -19.14 0.84
N VAL A 51 22.12 -20.44 0.53
CA VAL A 51 22.07 -20.95 -0.84
C VAL A 51 20.62 -21.16 -1.26
N PRO A 52 20.15 -20.54 -2.38
CA PRO A 52 18.81 -20.81 -2.91
C PRO A 52 18.64 -22.29 -3.28
N ASP A 53 17.42 -22.81 -3.18
CA ASP A 53 17.13 -24.16 -3.64
C ASP A 53 17.24 -24.26 -5.17
N ASP A 54 17.78 -25.37 -5.70
CA ASP A 54 17.85 -25.64 -7.14
C ASP A 54 16.48 -25.88 -7.80
N ARG A 55 15.40 -26.00 -7.00
CA ARG A 55 14.04 -26.29 -7.46
C ARG A 55 13.15 -25.08 -7.26
N ILE A 56 12.11 -24.96 -8.08
CA ILE A 56 11.04 -24.00 -7.88
C ILE A 56 10.28 -24.38 -6.61
N SER A 57 10.56 -23.68 -5.51
CA SER A 57 9.94 -23.90 -4.21
C SER A 57 9.23 -22.62 -3.73
N VAL A 58 8.30 -22.78 -2.77
CA VAL A 58 7.65 -21.62 -2.11
C VAL A 58 8.70 -20.70 -1.48
N ARG A 59 9.81 -21.27 -0.99
CA ARG A 59 10.95 -20.53 -0.47
C ARG A 59 11.56 -19.61 -1.54
N ASN A 60 11.93 -20.13 -2.72
CA ASN A 60 12.51 -19.34 -3.79
C ASN A 60 11.58 -18.23 -4.27
N ALA A 61 10.27 -18.52 -4.38
CA ALA A 61 9.29 -17.51 -4.73
C ALA A 61 9.24 -16.36 -3.69
N MET A 62 9.24 -16.70 -2.40
CA MET A 62 9.27 -15.71 -1.33
C MET A 62 10.60 -14.94 -1.27
N GLU A 63 11.75 -15.59 -1.50
CA GLU A 63 13.05 -14.94 -1.56
C GLU A 63 13.12 -13.90 -2.70
N ILE A 64 12.58 -14.25 -3.88
CA ILE A 64 12.50 -13.31 -5.02
C ILE A 64 11.61 -12.10 -4.67
N LEU A 65 10.42 -12.34 -4.10
CA LEU A 65 9.49 -11.26 -3.74
C LEU A 65 10.07 -10.37 -2.64
N VAL A 66 10.66 -10.94 -1.60
CA VAL A 66 11.33 -10.18 -0.54
C VAL A 66 12.54 -9.42 -1.10
N GLY A 67 13.35 -10.04 -1.96
CA GLY A 67 14.47 -9.41 -2.64
C GLY A 67 14.06 -8.18 -3.46
N LEU A 68 12.93 -8.28 -4.18
CA LEU A 68 12.35 -7.16 -4.91
C LEU A 68 11.97 -6.01 -3.98
N ILE A 69 11.31 -6.29 -2.84
CA ILE A 69 10.95 -5.25 -1.87
C ILE A 69 12.20 -4.65 -1.21
N VAL A 70 13.20 -5.46 -0.88
CA VAL A 70 14.49 -4.97 -0.34
C VAL A 70 15.16 -4.02 -1.34
N SER A 71 15.24 -4.40 -2.62
CA SER A 71 15.86 -3.56 -3.66
C SER A 71 15.11 -2.23 -3.84
N LEU A 72 13.79 -2.27 -3.78
CA LEU A 72 12.93 -1.08 -3.84
C LEU A 72 13.17 -0.16 -2.65
N VAL A 73 13.21 -0.69 -1.44
CA VAL A 73 13.48 0.09 -0.22
C VAL A 73 14.89 0.64 -0.20
N ASP A 74 15.88 -0.15 -0.61
CA ASP A 74 17.28 0.30 -0.71
C ASP A 74 17.44 1.42 -1.76
N GLY A 75 16.69 1.37 -2.86
CA GLY A 75 16.70 2.40 -3.90
C GLY A 75 16.07 3.73 -3.46
N VAL A 76 15.08 3.72 -2.57
CA VAL A 76 14.33 4.93 -2.16
C VAL A 76 14.82 5.49 -0.83
N ILE A 77 14.99 4.65 0.20
CA ILE A 77 15.36 5.06 1.57
C ILE A 77 16.85 4.80 1.85
N GLY A 78 17.45 3.86 1.10
CA GLY A 78 18.77 3.35 1.36
C GLY A 78 18.77 2.22 2.40
N LYS A 79 19.99 1.70 2.72
CA LYS A 79 20.17 0.55 3.61
C LYS A 79 19.55 0.71 5.01
N LYS A 80 19.42 1.94 5.51
CA LYS A 80 18.75 2.24 6.79
C LYS A 80 17.24 1.94 6.74
N GLY A 81 16.64 1.91 5.55
CA GLY A 81 15.22 1.61 5.33
C GLY A 81 14.87 0.13 5.48
N ARG A 82 15.82 -0.78 5.51
CA ARG A 82 15.57 -2.24 5.58
C ARG A 82 14.74 -2.66 6.80
N LYS A 83 14.75 -1.89 7.88
CA LYS A 83 13.90 -2.11 9.06
C LYS A 83 12.39 -2.00 8.75
N TYR A 84 12.02 -1.35 7.64
CA TYR A 84 10.63 -1.20 7.19
C TYR A 84 10.19 -2.24 6.17
N VAL A 85 11.11 -3.09 5.68
CA VAL A 85 10.83 -4.14 4.69
C VAL A 85 9.69 -5.07 5.11
N PRO A 86 9.56 -5.51 6.38
CA PRO A 86 8.44 -6.36 6.78
C PRO A 86 7.08 -5.71 6.56
N LEU A 87 6.95 -4.40 6.81
CA LEU A 87 5.71 -3.66 6.57
C LEU A 87 5.37 -3.59 5.08
N PHE A 88 6.34 -3.17 4.26
CA PHE A 88 6.13 -3.01 2.82
C PHE A 88 5.92 -4.36 2.12
N GLY A 89 6.63 -5.39 2.55
CA GLY A 89 6.41 -6.77 2.10
C GLY A 89 5.02 -7.27 2.43
N SER A 90 4.51 -6.96 3.62
CA SER A 90 3.13 -7.31 4.00
C SER A 90 2.10 -6.62 3.12
N PHE A 91 2.26 -5.33 2.80
CA PHE A 91 1.37 -4.61 1.89
C PHE A 91 1.41 -5.23 0.49
N PHE A 92 2.60 -5.44 -0.05
CA PHE A 92 2.77 -6.00 -1.39
C PHE A 92 2.10 -7.37 -1.52
N LEU A 93 2.43 -8.29 -0.61
CA LEU A 93 1.92 -9.67 -0.65
C LEU A 93 0.41 -9.72 -0.40
N PHE A 94 -0.11 -8.94 0.55
CA PHE A 94 -1.54 -8.90 0.82
C PHE A 94 -2.32 -8.38 -0.39
N ILE A 95 -1.90 -7.25 -0.96
CA ILE A 95 -2.59 -6.64 -2.11
C ILE A 95 -2.49 -7.54 -3.33
N LEU A 96 -1.30 -8.12 -3.58
CA LEU A 96 -1.10 -9.06 -4.69
C LEU A 96 -2.05 -10.25 -4.61
N LEU A 97 -2.09 -10.93 -3.45
CA LEU A 97 -2.96 -12.10 -3.29
C LEU A 97 -4.45 -11.72 -3.23
N ALA A 98 -4.79 -10.58 -2.62
CA ALA A 98 -6.16 -10.07 -2.58
C ALA A 98 -6.69 -9.78 -4.00
N ASN A 99 -5.87 -9.19 -4.84
CA ASN A 99 -6.23 -8.89 -6.23
C ASN A 99 -6.27 -10.17 -7.09
N MET A 100 -5.29 -11.07 -6.93
CA MET A 100 -5.27 -12.36 -7.62
C MET A 100 -6.47 -13.23 -7.27
N LEU A 101 -6.98 -13.13 -6.03
CA LEU A 101 -8.20 -13.84 -5.62
C LEU A 101 -9.41 -13.43 -6.48
N GLY A 102 -9.50 -12.15 -6.88
CA GLY A 102 -10.56 -11.65 -7.74
C GLY A 102 -10.56 -12.23 -9.16
N LEU A 103 -9.47 -12.87 -9.57
CA LEU A 103 -9.40 -13.58 -10.85
C LEU A 103 -9.97 -15.01 -10.76
N VAL A 104 -10.23 -15.50 -9.55
CA VAL A 104 -10.84 -16.82 -9.37
C VAL A 104 -12.36 -16.68 -9.49
N PRO A 105 -13.00 -17.37 -10.44
CA PRO A 105 -14.45 -17.27 -10.64
C PRO A 105 -15.23 -17.53 -9.36
N GLY A 106 -16.17 -16.65 -9.03
CA GLY A 106 -16.99 -16.74 -7.84
C GLY A 106 -16.36 -16.16 -6.56
N PHE A 107 -15.17 -15.54 -6.63
CA PHE A 107 -14.60 -14.76 -5.54
C PHE A 107 -14.57 -13.28 -5.90
N SER A 108 -15.08 -12.45 -4.98
CA SER A 108 -14.91 -11.00 -5.09
C SER A 108 -13.61 -10.59 -4.42
N PRO A 109 -12.72 -9.81 -5.09
CA PRO A 109 -11.50 -9.35 -4.46
C PRO A 109 -11.83 -8.44 -3.28
N PRO A 110 -11.23 -8.63 -2.09
CA PRO A 110 -11.50 -7.75 -0.94
C PRO A 110 -11.15 -6.29 -1.22
N THR A 111 -10.23 -6.04 -2.15
CA THR A 111 -9.78 -4.71 -2.59
C THR A 111 -10.78 -4.00 -3.53
N SER A 112 -11.82 -4.66 -4.00
CA SER A 112 -12.96 -4.03 -4.69
C SER A 112 -13.94 -3.34 -3.74
N ASN A 113 -13.69 -3.38 -2.43
CA ASN A 113 -14.46 -2.67 -1.42
C ASN A 113 -13.65 -1.52 -0.82
N LEU A 114 -14.26 -0.32 -0.79
CA LEU A 114 -13.60 0.89 -0.29
C LEU A 114 -13.18 0.78 1.18
N ASN A 115 -13.93 0.05 2.01
CA ASN A 115 -13.58 -0.12 3.42
C ASN A 115 -12.24 -0.86 3.60
N THR A 116 -11.99 -1.89 2.78
CA THR A 116 -10.73 -2.65 2.81
C THR A 116 -9.56 -1.79 2.33
N THR A 117 -9.74 -1.09 1.21
CA THR A 117 -8.67 -0.25 0.63
C THR A 117 -8.37 0.98 1.48
N LEU A 118 -9.41 1.58 2.10
CA LEU A 118 -9.25 2.66 3.05
C LEU A 118 -8.53 2.18 4.32
N GLY A 119 -8.87 0.99 4.82
CA GLY A 119 -8.18 0.38 5.96
C GLY A 119 -6.67 0.22 5.70
N LEU A 120 -6.29 -0.32 4.53
CA LEU A 120 -4.88 -0.44 4.13
C LEU A 120 -4.19 0.92 4.00
N ALA A 121 -4.86 1.90 3.39
CA ALA A 121 -4.33 3.25 3.23
C ALA A 121 -4.16 3.95 4.58
N LEU A 122 -5.08 3.76 5.53
CA LEU A 122 -4.97 4.29 6.90
C LEU A 122 -3.83 3.63 7.69
N VAL A 123 -3.60 2.33 7.52
CA VAL A 123 -2.44 1.65 8.13
C VAL A 123 -1.14 2.22 7.55
N SER A 124 -1.05 2.43 6.23
CA SER A 124 0.10 3.08 5.60
C SER A 124 0.29 4.51 6.12
N PHE A 125 -0.81 5.28 6.24
CA PHE A 125 -0.82 6.63 6.81
C PHE A 125 -0.31 6.67 8.25
N ALA A 126 -0.85 5.79 9.10
CA ALA A 126 -0.42 5.69 10.50
C ALA A 126 1.06 5.29 10.61
N ALA A 127 1.52 4.36 9.76
CA ALA A 127 2.89 3.89 9.75
C ALA A 127 3.88 5.00 9.38
N TYR A 128 3.66 5.75 8.30
CA TYR A 128 4.62 6.80 7.92
C TYR A 128 4.63 7.96 8.92
N ASN A 129 3.48 8.32 9.51
CA ASN A 129 3.45 9.31 10.59
C ASN A 129 4.20 8.81 11.84
N PHE A 130 3.96 7.56 12.24
CA PHE A 130 4.65 6.96 13.37
C PHE A 130 6.17 6.94 13.19
N PHE A 131 6.64 6.52 12.01
CA PHE A 131 8.07 6.50 11.71
C PHE A 131 8.66 7.90 11.58
N GLY A 132 7.91 8.86 11.02
CA GLY A 132 8.30 10.26 10.98
C GLY A 132 8.51 10.84 12.36
N PHE A 133 7.57 10.63 13.27
CA PHE A 133 7.71 11.05 14.67
C PHE A 133 8.85 10.34 15.42
N LYS A 134 9.02 9.03 15.15
CA LYS A 134 10.06 8.24 15.83
C LYS A 134 11.48 8.67 15.44
N GLU A 135 11.70 9.04 14.17
CA GLU A 135 13.03 9.43 13.67
C GLU A 135 13.32 10.93 13.89
N ASN A 136 12.31 11.80 13.69
CA ASN A 136 12.49 13.26 13.71
C ASN A 136 11.96 13.93 14.98
N GLY A 137 11.26 13.19 15.86
CA GLY A 137 10.67 13.74 17.08
C GLY A 137 9.77 14.95 16.79
N LEU A 138 9.90 16.01 17.60
CA LEU A 138 9.16 17.26 17.43
C LEU A 138 9.55 18.03 16.16
N GLY A 139 10.70 17.70 15.54
CA GLY A 139 11.12 18.28 14.26
C GLY A 139 10.16 17.92 13.12
N TYR A 140 9.44 16.80 13.22
CA TYR A 140 8.42 16.41 12.25
C TYR A 140 7.29 17.44 12.11
N ILE A 141 6.91 18.12 13.21
CA ILE A 141 5.86 19.16 13.18
C ILE A 141 6.34 20.40 12.42
N LYS A 142 7.65 20.70 12.42
CA LYS A 142 8.19 21.84 11.67
C LYS A 142 7.98 21.72 10.17
N GLN A 143 7.86 20.48 9.66
CA GLN A 143 7.57 20.22 8.25
C GLN A 143 6.22 20.84 7.81
N PHE A 144 5.25 20.92 8.73
CA PHE A 144 3.94 21.54 8.47
C PHE A 144 3.97 23.08 8.44
N ILE A 145 5.01 23.68 9.03
CA ILE A 145 5.11 25.16 9.13
C ILE A 145 5.80 25.75 7.87
N GLY A 146 6.48 24.89 7.10
CA GLY A 146 7.17 25.30 5.86
C GLY A 146 8.54 25.95 6.10
N PRO A 147 9.29 26.20 5.02
CA PRO A 147 10.69 26.65 5.09
C PRO A 147 10.86 28.11 5.53
N MET A 148 9.80 28.91 5.51
CA MET A 148 9.87 30.35 5.84
C MET A 148 9.52 30.63 7.29
N THR A 149 10.24 30.02 8.24
CA THR A 149 10.06 30.32 9.68
C THR A 149 10.95 31.44 10.21
N SER A 150 11.91 31.92 9.42
CA SER A 150 12.84 32.96 9.84
C SER A 150 12.60 34.25 9.05
N LEU A 151 12.50 35.38 9.79
CA LEU A 151 12.53 36.69 9.17
C LEU A 151 13.85 36.87 8.41
N PRO A 152 13.83 37.42 7.18
CA PRO A 152 15.06 37.76 6.51
C PRO A 152 15.88 38.67 7.43
N SER A 153 17.18 38.35 7.57
CA SER A 153 18.11 39.17 8.38
C SER A 153 18.31 40.56 7.77
N THR A 154 17.29 41.38 7.97
CA THR A 154 17.28 42.73 7.41
C THR A 154 17.76 43.70 8.48
N ARG A 155 18.80 44.47 8.17
CA ARG A 155 19.42 45.49 9.02
C ARG A 155 18.44 46.61 9.42
N ASN A 156 17.32 46.80 8.69
CA ASN A 156 16.28 47.79 8.94
C ASN A 156 15.08 47.14 9.66
N LYS A 157 14.87 47.50 10.94
CA LYS A 157 13.73 47.02 11.76
C LYS A 157 12.35 47.30 11.17
N ILE A 158 12.22 48.43 10.41
CA ILE A 158 10.96 48.81 9.75
C ILE A 158 10.63 47.86 8.60
N LEU A 159 11.63 47.44 7.81
CA LEU A 159 11.44 46.44 6.75
C LEU A 159 11.08 45.07 7.34
N GLY A 160 11.70 44.69 8.45
CA GLY A 160 11.35 43.44 9.17
C GLY A 160 9.90 43.43 9.62
N LEU A 161 9.37 44.53 10.13
CA LEU A 161 7.98 44.67 10.55
C LEU A 161 6.99 44.51 9.37
N LEU A 162 7.36 45.06 8.18
CA LEU A 162 6.56 44.96 6.96
C LEU A 162 6.49 43.55 6.42
N PHE A 163 7.48 42.68 6.72
CA PHE A 163 7.51 41.29 6.31
C PHE A 163 6.68 40.32 7.23
N ILE A 164 6.25 40.78 8.42
CA ILE A 164 5.46 39.94 9.33
C ILE A 164 4.15 39.43 8.69
N PRO A 165 3.31 40.28 8.03
CA PRO A 165 2.08 39.77 7.42
C PRO A 165 2.36 38.80 6.26
N VAL A 166 3.44 38.98 5.51
CA VAL A 166 3.86 38.04 4.46
C VAL A 166 4.30 36.72 5.06
N LEU A 167 5.04 36.75 6.16
CA LEU A 167 5.45 35.56 6.89
C LEU A 167 4.24 34.79 7.44
N VAL A 168 3.30 35.48 8.09
CA VAL A 168 2.08 34.85 8.63
C VAL A 168 1.26 34.23 7.49
N LEU A 169 1.09 34.95 6.39
CA LEU A 169 0.38 34.45 5.23
C LEU A 169 1.06 33.21 4.63
N SER A 170 2.39 33.23 4.52
CA SER A 170 3.15 32.07 4.00
C SER A 170 3.04 30.86 4.93
N VAL A 171 3.14 31.04 6.25
CA VAL A 171 2.98 29.94 7.22
C VAL A 171 1.58 29.33 7.12
N VAL A 172 0.52 30.15 7.07
CA VAL A 172 -0.85 29.66 6.90
C VAL A 172 -1.01 28.93 5.58
N PHE A 173 -0.45 29.48 4.50
CA PHE A 173 -0.52 28.86 3.17
C PHE A 173 0.19 27.50 3.14
N PHE A 174 1.41 27.39 3.65
CA PHE A 174 2.14 26.13 3.72
C PHE A 174 1.47 25.12 4.65
N PHE A 175 0.90 25.57 5.78
CA PHE A 175 0.16 24.69 6.68
C PHE A 175 -1.08 24.08 6.00
N VAL A 176 -1.83 24.88 5.22
CA VAL A 176 -2.98 24.38 4.46
C VAL A 176 -2.53 23.44 3.35
N LEU A 177 -1.46 23.77 2.62
CA LEU A 177 -0.92 22.90 1.56
C LEU A 177 -0.44 21.55 2.13
N GLU A 178 0.39 21.57 3.15
CA GLU A 178 0.93 20.35 3.74
C GLU A 178 -0.17 19.52 4.43
N GLY A 179 -1.07 20.18 5.17
CA GLY A 179 -2.22 19.53 5.79
C GLY A 179 -3.15 18.87 4.76
N SER A 180 -3.46 19.57 3.66
CA SER A 180 -4.25 18.96 2.57
C SER A 180 -3.51 17.80 1.92
N SER A 181 -2.22 17.92 1.66
CA SER A 181 -1.39 16.84 1.12
C SER A 181 -1.42 15.60 2.00
N HIS A 182 -1.31 15.76 3.32
CA HIS A 182 -1.40 14.64 4.27
C HIS A 182 -2.76 13.92 4.23
N VAL A 183 -3.87 14.66 4.08
CA VAL A 183 -5.22 14.06 3.95
C VAL A 183 -5.40 13.38 2.60
N PHE A 184 -4.91 13.99 1.52
CA PHE A 184 -5.06 13.44 0.17
C PHE A 184 -4.20 12.20 -0.10
N ARG A 185 -3.07 12.01 0.60
CA ARG A 185 -2.22 10.79 0.45
C ARG A 185 -3.01 9.50 0.68
N PRO A 186 -3.63 9.25 1.85
CA PRO A 186 -4.39 8.01 2.08
C PRO A 186 -5.64 7.91 1.20
N VAL A 187 -6.32 9.03 0.93
CA VAL A 187 -7.50 9.05 0.06
C VAL A 187 -7.13 8.64 -1.37
N SER A 188 -6.09 9.25 -1.94
CA SER A 188 -5.62 8.91 -3.30
C SER A 188 -5.13 7.45 -3.39
N LEU A 189 -4.44 6.95 -2.37
CA LEU A 189 -3.94 5.58 -2.32
C LEU A 189 -5.09 4.57 -2.28
N SER A 190 -6.09 4.82 -1.43
CA SER A 190 -7.29 4.01 -1.30
C SER A 190 -8.15 4.00 -2.56
N LEU A 191 -8.45 5.19 -3.11
CA LEU A 191 -9.28 5.32 -4.32
C LEU A 191 -8.63 4.70 -5.54
N ARG A 192 -7.31 4.76 -5.66
CA ARG A 192 -6.57 4.13 -6.75
C ARG A 192 -6.69 2.61 -6.69
N LEU A 193 -6.47 2.02 -5.51
CA LEU A 193 -6.58 0.57 -5.33
C LEU A 193 -8.02 0.10 -5.55
N PHE A 194 -8.99 0.79 -4.93
CA PHE A 194 -10.41 0.50 -5.09
C PHE A 194 -10.87 0.63 -6.55
N GLY A 195 -10.60 1.77 -7.18
CA GLY A 195 -11.09 2.07 -8.52
C GLY A 195 -10.57 1.09 -9.58
N ASN A 196 -9.29 0.72 -9.50
CA ASN A 196 -8.71 -0.24 -10.42
C ASN A 196 -9.31 -1.64 -10.22
N MET A 197 -9.42 -2.12 -8.97
CA MET A 197 -9.92 -3.48 -8.70
C MET A 197 -11.44 -3.60 -8.91
N PHE A 198 -12.19 -2.58 -8.52
CA PHE A 198 -13.64 -2.52 -8.76
C PHE A 198 -13.94 -2.47 -10.26
N GLY A 199 -13.22 -1.60 -11.00
CA GLY A 199 -13.40 -1.46 -12.44
C GLY A 199 -13.05 -2.75 -13.20
N ASP A 200 -11.91 -3.36 -12.89
CA ASP A 200 -11.45 -4.61 -13.51
C ASP A 200 -12.46 -5.75 -13.28
N HIS A 201 -12.94 -5.90 -12.04
CA HIS A 201 -13.92 -6.92 -11.69
C HIS A 201 -15.27 -6.73 -12.41
N GLN A 202 -15.78 -5.49 -12.48
CA GLN A 202 -17.03 -5.16 -13.18
C GLN A 202 -16.94 -5.41 -14.68
N VAL A 203 -15.81 -5.06 -15.29
CA VAL A 203 -15.55 -5.30 -16.73
C VAL A 203 -15.48 -6.81 -17.00
N LEU A 204 -14.75 -7.56 -16.18
CA LEU A 204 -14.65 -9.02 -16.32
C LEU A 204 -16.02 -9.69 -16.22
N GLU A 205 -16.84 -9.34 -15.23
CA GLU A 205 -18.21 -9.87 -15.07
C GLU A 205 -19.10 -9.56 -16.28
N ALA A 206 -19.05 -8.32 -16.79
CA ALA A 206 -19.82 -7.91 -17.95
C ALA A 206 -19.45 -8.74 -19.19
N PHE A 207 -18.17 -8.97 -19.43
CA PHE A 207 -17.71 -9.75 -20.59
C PHE A 207 -17.91 -11.26 -20.44
N LEU A 208 -17.89 -11.80 -19.22
CA LEU A 208 -18.29 -13.18 -18.95
C LEU A 208 -19.75 -13.45 -19.34
N GLY A 209 -20.63 -12.45 -19.19
CA GLY A 209 -22.03 -12.54 -19.64
C GLY A 209 -22.21 -12.47 -21.17
N LEU A 210 -21.33 -11.77 -21.87
CA LEU A 210 -21.45 -11.52 -23.31
C LEU A 210 -20.74 -12.58 -24.18
N THR A 211 -19.58 -13.06 -23.75
CA THR A 211 -18.72 -13.95 -24.52
C THR A 211 -18.17 -15.08 -23.65
N LYS A 212 -18.25 -16.32 -24.16
CA LYS A 212 -17.99 -17.48 -23.29
C LYS A 212 -16.51 -17.79 -23.05
N VAL A 213 -15.56 -17.45 -23.93
CA VAL A 213 -14.17 -17.92 -23.82
C VAL A 213 -13.11 -16.89 -24.21
N ILE A 214 -13.11 -16.39 -25.44
CA ILE A 214 -11.94 -15.65 -25.99
C ILE A 214 -11.73 -14.32 -25.26
N VAL A 215 -12.78 -13.51 -25.12
CA VAL A 215 -12.70 -12.18 -24.51
C VAL A 215 -12.40 -12.26 -23.02
N PRO A 216 -13.07 -13.12 -22.22
CA PRO A 216 -12.71 -13.28 -20.80
C PRO A 216 -11.25 -13.65 -20.55
N VAL A 217 -10.64 -14.52 -21.38
CA VAL A 217 -9.22 -14.90 -21.22
C VAL A 217 -8.30 -13.69 -21.31
N LEU A 218 -8.57 -12.76 -22.25
CA LEU A 218 -7.80 -11.52 -22.36
C LEU A 218 -7.94 -10.66 -21.10
N PHE A 219 -9.15 -10.55 -20.52
CA PHE A 219 -9.38 -9.80 -19.29
C PHE A 219 -8.75 -10.48 -18.08
N TYR A 220 -8.69 -11.81 -18.00
CA TYR A 220 -7.95 -12.51 -16.94
C TYR A 220 -6.44 -12.20 -17.00
N ILE A 221 -5.84 -12.19 -18.19
CA ILE A 221 -4.42 -11.84 -18.35
C ILE A 221 -4.20 -10.37 -17.97
N LEU A 222 -5.07 -9.47 -18.44
CA LEU A 222 -5.00 -8.04 -18.10
C LEU A 222 -5.17 -7.83 -16.61
N GLY A 223 -6.15 -8.44 -15.96
CA GLY A 223 -6.40 -8.36 -14.52
C GLY A 223 -5.24 -8.90 -13.69
N ALA A 224 -4.58 -9.99 -14.13
CA ALA A 224 -3.37 -10.49 -13.49
C ALA A 224 -2.24 -9.46 -13.56
N LEU A 225 -2.03 -8.84 -14.73
CA LEU A 225 -1.03 -7.78 -14.89
C LEU A 225 -1.34 -6.57 -14.02
N VAL A 226 -2.60 -6.09 -14.04
CA VAL A 226 -3.07 -4.97 -13.22
C VAL A 226 -2.90 -5.28 -11.73
N SER A 227 -3.18 -6.51 -11.28
CA SER A 227 -2.99 -6.97 -9.90
C SER A 227 -1.54 -6.81 -9.42
N VAL A 228 -0.58 -7.21 -10.25
CA VAL A 228 0.86 -7.06 -9.95
C VAL A 228 1.26 -5.59 -9.91
N ILE A 229 0.90 -4.83 -10.94
CA ILE A 229 1.21 -3.40 -11.04
C ILE A 229 0.62 -2.64 -9.85
N GLN A 230 -0.62 -2.93 -9.47
CA GLN A 230 -1.29 -2.24 -8.38
C GLN A 230 -0.66 -2.53 -7.01
N ALA A 231 -0.27 -3.79 -6.74
CA ALA A 231 0.47 -4.14 -5.54
C ALA A 231 1.81 -3.40 -5.47
N PHE A 232 2.52 -3.32 -6.60
CA PHE A 232 3.78 -2.58 -6.71
C PHE A 232 3.60 -1.08 -6.50
N VAL A 233 2.62 -0.45 -7.17
CA VAL A 233 2.35 0.99 -7.07
C VAL A 233 1.95 1.40 -5.66
N PHE A 234 1.08 0.63 -4.99
CA PHE A 234 0.72 0.88 -3.60
C PHE A 234 1.94 0.84 -2.68
N THR A 235 2.77 -0.19 -2.85
CA THR A 235 3.96 -0.39 -2.03
C THR A 235 5.00 0.70 -2.24
N ILE A 236 5.32 1.05 -3.50
CA ILE A 236 6.32 2.09 -3.78
C ILE A 236 5.88 3.46 -3.27
N LEU A 237 4.59 3.81 -3.39
CA LEU A 237 4.08 5.06 -2.84
C LEU A 237 4.15 5.07 -1.30
N SER A 238 3.85 3.95 -0.65
CA SER A 238 4.00 3.82 0.81
C SER A 238 5.46 3.97 1.23
N VAL A 239 6.42 3.39 0.48
CA VAL A 239 7.86 3.57 0.70
C VAL A 239 8.27 5.03 0.56
N ILE A 240 7.81 5.71 -0.50
CA ILE A 240 8.10 7.12 -0.74
C ILE A 240 7.55 8.00 0.40
N TYR A 241 6.34 7.74 0.89
CA TYR A 241 5.76 8.50 2.00
C TYR A 241 6.56 8.32 3.30
N VAL A 242 7.03 7.10 3.59
CA VAL A 242 7.94 6.87 4.73
C VAL A 242 9.29 7.54 4.49
N ALA A 243 9.84 7.49 3.27
CA ALA A 243 11.09 8.17 2.92
C ALA A 243 11.00 9.68 3.20
N LEU A 244 9.93 10.33 2.73
CA LEU A 244 9.69 11.76 2.96
C LEU A 244 9.52 12.10 4.45
N ALA A 245 8.85 11.22 5.21
CA ALA A 245 8.63 11.45 6.64
C ALA A 245 9.90 11.25 7.48
N VAL A 246 10.83 10.38 7.04
CA VAL A 246 12.05 10.02 7.76
C VAL A 246 13.27 10.81 7.27
N SER A 247 13.22 11.38 6.05
CA SER A 247 14.32 12.22 5.54
C SER A 247 14.50 13.44 6.44
N HIS A 248 15.69 13.57 7.03
CA HIS A 248 16.10 14.81 7.67
C HIS A 248 16.36 15.82 6.55
N GLU A 249 15.50 16.81 6.37
CA GLU A 249 15.90 18.01 5.65
C GLU A 249 16.96 18.71 6.50
N HIS A 250 18.21 18.51 6.11
CA HIS A 250 19.30 19.35 6.55
C HIS A 250 19.12 20.72 5.88
N HIS A 251 18.42 21.63 6.54
CA HIS A 251 18.47 23.05 6.27
C HIS A 251 19.30 23.76 7.34
#